data_7acddbb5eeb139c4888d22fbfcbebf14
#
_entry.id   7acddbb5eeb139c4888d22fbfcbebf14
#
_cell.length_a   1.000
_cell.length_b   1.000
_cell.length_c   1.000
_cell.angle_alpha   90.00
_cell.angle_beta   90.00
_cell.angle_gamma   90.00
#
_symmetry.space_group_name_H-M   'P 1'
#
loop_
_entity.id
_entity.type
_entity.pdbx_description
1 polymer ?
#
loop_
_entity_poly.entity_id
_entity_poly.type
_entity_poly.pdbx_seq_one_letter_code
_entity_poly.pdbx_strand_id
1 'polypeptide(L)'
;ASPTDRRYLLFNPLVKMKVTTQGEEVINLLWDVIAAKGFEKDTYFEMAARDIRALPKLEGTVHVNIALIVKFMPNYFFNPAVYPPIPRRADSQDDVFLWNQGPARGLGQIQFNDFRLVFEGFDQPNVKLFAEQISVLQEFLATATPDAAQQKDVDFLLALGELFALVVYAQLILENAGIYSDDISGDLLDQIFDCLVRDFSKGALTLYGKSSSTEAQMALCLRMLRKPTVDAGRFGRVWEQVQALRDAYELAW
;
A
#
# COMPACT_ATOMS: atom_id res chain seq x y z
N ALA A 1 20.38 -3.72 -6.15
CA ALA A 1 19.95 -2.45 -6.78
C ALA A 1 21.11 -1.87 -7.59
N SER A 2 20.82 -1.28 -8.73
CA SER A 2 21.82 -0.60 -9.57
C SER A 2 21.69 0.91 -9.34
N PRO A 3 22.79 1.69 -9.44
CA PRO A 3 22.71 3.16 -9.40
C PRO A 3 21.79 3.76 -10.48
N THR A 4 21.49 2.98 -11.52
CA THR A 4 20.58 3.36 -12.61
C THR A 4 19.13 2.93 -12.37
N ASP A 5 18.86 2.09 -11.38
CA ASP A 5 17.52 1.67 -11.01
C ASP A 5 16.83 2.79 -10.21
N ARG A 6 15.83 3.40 -10.84
CA ARG A 6 15.10 4.54 -10.27
C ARG A 6 13.67 4.18 -9.81
N ARG A 7 13.34 2.89 -9.72
CA ARG A 7 12.01 2.45 -9.25
C ARG A 7 11.71 2.91 -7.83
N TYR A 8 12.74 3.18 -7.02
CA TYR A 8 12.60 3.76 -5.69
C TYR A 8 11.80 5.08 -5.68
N LEU A 9 11.76 5.82 -6.80
CA LEU A 9 10.98 7.05 -6.92
C LEU A 9 9.45 6.82 -6.85
N LEU A 10 9.00 5.59 -7.12
CA LEU A 10 7.64 5.14 -6.81
C LEU A 10 7.56 4.55 -5.40
N PHE A 11 8.48 3.64 -5.07
CA PHE A 11 8.33 2.81 -3.87
C PHE A 11 8.56 3.59 -2.57
N ASN A 12 9.57 4.49 -2.50
CA ASN A 12 9.87 5.23 -1.27
C ASN A 12 8.72 6.15 -0.82
N PRO A 13 8.19 7.06 -1.66
CA PRO A 13 7.06 7.91 -1.25
C PRO A 13 5.80 7.10 -0.94
N LEU A 14 5.59 5.99 -1.64
CA LEU A 14 4.46 5.09 -1.40
C LEU A 14 4.57 4.40 -0.04
N VAL A 15 5.71 3.74 0.25
CA VAL A 15 5.91 3.04 1.54
C VAL A 15 5.84 4.03 2.69
N LYS A 16 6.52 5.18 2.58
CA LYS A 16 6.45 6.24 3.59
C LYS A 16 5.00 6.63 3.88
N MET A 17 4.23 6.92 2.87
CA MET A 17 2.83 7.31 3.00
C MET A 17 1.98 6.21 3.63
N LYS A 18 2.01 4.99 3.10
CA LYS A 18 1.14 3.89 3.57
C LYS A 18 1.48 3.44 4.98
N VAL A 19 2.75 3.21 5.30
CA VAL A 19 3.16 2.77 6.64
C VAL A 19 2.82 3.81 7.70
N THR A 20 3.05 5.09 7.42
CA THR A 20 2.78 6.15 8.42
C THR A 20 1.29 6.41 8.63
N THR A 21 0.46 6.33 7.58
CA THR A 21 -0.99 6.48 7.72
C THR A 21 -1.63 5.27 8.40
N GLN A 22 -1.15 4.06 8.12
CA GLN A 22 -1.59 2.86 8.84
C GLN A 22 -1.18 2.92 10.31
N GLY A 23 -0.01 3.47 10.63
CA GLY A 23 0.40 3.70 12.01
C GLY A 23 -0.58 4.64 12.75
N GLU A 24 -1.03 5.73 12.13
CA GLU A 24 -2.07 6.60 12.70
C GLU A 24 -3.40 5.83 12.94
N GLU A 25 -3.79 4.98 11.98
CA GLU A 25 -5.02 4.19 12.08
C GLU A 25 -4.92 3.17 13.23
N VAL A 26 -3.81 2.45 13.34
CA VAL A 26 -3.56 1.48 14.41
C VAL A 26 -3.61 2.17 15.78
N ILE A 27 -2.97 3.33 15.95
CA ILE A 27 -3.03 4.09 17.21
C ILE A 27 -4.47 4.49 17.55
N ASN A 28 -5.27 4.90 16.57
CA ASN A 28 -6.67 5.24 16.82
C ASN A 28 -7.48 4.02 17.27
N LEU A 29 -7.29 2.85 16.64
CA LEU A 29 -7.94 1.60 17.05
C LEU A 29 -7.50 1.16 18.45
N LEU A 30 -6.23 1.31 18.79
CA LEU A 30 -5.71 1.03 20.13
C LEU A 30 -6.28 2.00 21.17
N TRP A 31 -6.57 3.24 20.79
CA TRP A 31 -7.22 4.20 21.69
C TRP A 31 -8.62 3.75 22.09
N ASP A 32 -9.37 3.19 21.14
CA ASP A 32 -10.70 2.62 21.44
C ASP A 32 -10.62 1.45 22.45
N VAL A 33 -9.53 0.66 22.40
CA VAL A 33 -9.29 -0.45 23.34
C VAL A 33 -8.84 0.05 24.71
N ILE A 34 -7.92 1.00 24.75
CA ILE A 34 -7.32 1.53 25.99
C ILE A 34 -8.27 2.50 26.69
N ALA A 35 -9.14 3.16 25.94
CA ALA A 35 -10.11 4.14 26.41
C ALA A 35 -9.44 5.34 27.13
N ALA A 36 -9.98 5.76 28.27
CA ALA A 36 -9.51 6.94 29.02
C ALA A 36 -8.03 6.88 29.41
N LYS A 37 -7.45 5.71 29.63
CA LYS A 37 -6.04 5.54 29.92
C LYS A 37 -5.11 6.03 28.81
N GLY A 38 -5.57 6.02 27.57
CA GLY A 38 -4.82 6.55 26.44
C GLY A 38 -4.55 8.07 26.50
N PHE A 39 -5.19 8.80 27.43
CA PHE A 39 -5.01 10.23 27.65
C PHE A 39 -4.14 10.52 28.89
N GLU A 40 -3.67 9.50 29.59
CA GLU A 40 -2.77 9.70 30.73
C GLU A 40 -1.43 10.26 30.25
N LYS A 41 -1.04 11.42 30.82
CA LYS A 41 0.21 12.08 30.53
C LYS A 41 1.41 11.23 30.98
N ASP A 42 2.52 11.40 30.28
CA ASP A 42 3.81 10.78 30.61
C ASP A 42 3.79 9.23 30.48
N THR A 43 2.90 8.68 29.65
CA THR A 43 2.89 7.28 29.27
C THR A 43 3.52 7.05 27.90
N TYR A 44 4.05 5.84 27.66
CA TYR A 44 4.57 5.46 26.33
C TYR A 44 3.50 5.59 25.26
N PHE A 45 2.25 5.21 25.55
CA PHE A 45 1.16 5.29 24.58
C PHE A 45 0.85 6.75 24.18
N GLU A 46 0.81 7.69 25.12
CA GLU A 46 0.60 9.11 24.81
C GLU A 46 1.71 9.65 23.90
N MET A 47 2.95 9.33 24.22
CA MET A 47 4.11 9.72 23.42
C MET A 47 4.01 9.13 21.98
N ALA A 48 3.77 7.84 21.86
CA ALA A 48 3.63 7.17 20.57
C ALA A 48 2.45 7.73 19.77
N ALA A 49 1.31 7.98 20.41
CA ALA A 49 0.11 8.54 19.77
C ALA A 49 0.32 9.97 19.27
N ARG A 50 1.12 10.75 19.94
CA ARG A 50 1.51 12.10 19.50
C ARG A 50 2.49 12.04 18.35
N ASP A 51 3.54 11.23 18.47
CA ASP A 51 4.64 11.20 17.51
C ASP A 51 4.22 10.59 16.17
N ILE A 52 3.42 9.52 16.19
CA ILE A 52 2.93 8.89 14.96
C ILE A 52 2.15 9.88 14.08
N ARG A 53 1.44 10.83 14.65
CA ARG A 53 0.66 11.83 13.92
C ARG A 53 1.52 12.83 13.13
N ALA A 54 2.78 13.00 13.50
CA ALA A 54 3.73 13.82 12.76
C ALA A 54 4.25 13.13 11.51
N LEU A 55 4.44 11.80 11.55
CA LEU A 55 5.11 11.06 10.49
C LEU A 55 4.46 11.19 9.09
N PRO A 56 3.13 11.12 8.91
CA PRO A 56 2.52 11.32 7.59
C PRO A 56 2.70 12.74 7.03
N LYS A 57 3.04 13.71 7.88
CA LYS A 57 3.17 15.15 7.54
C LYS A 57 4.61 15.57 7.31
N LEU A 58 5.58 14.81 7.82
CA LEU A 58 7.01 15.09 7.63
C LEU A 58 7.48 14.66 6.24
N GLU A 59 8.42 15.41 5.65
CA GLU A 59 9.11 15.08 4.38
C GLU A 59 8.16 14.70 3.22
N GLY A 60 7.13 15.48 3.04
CA GLY A 60 6.06 15.24 2.06
C GLY A 60 4.81 14.65 2.70
N THR A 61 3.72 15.40 2.59
CA THR A 61 2.40 14.94 3.05
C THR A 61 1.86 13.81 2.18
N VAL A 62 0.81 13.13 2.64
CA VAL A 62 0.11 12.10 1.87
C VAL A 62 -0.25 12.59 0.47
N HIS A 63 -0.84 13.78 0.35
CA HIS A 63 -1.25 14.36 -0.93
C HIS A 63 -0.06 14.61 -1.88
N VAL A 64 1.06 15.11 -1.34
CA VAL A 64 2.29 15.31 -2.14
C VAL A 64 2.82 13.97 -2.64
N ASN A 65 2.85 12.95 -1.80
CA ASN A 65 3.32 11.62 -2.18
C ASN A 65 2.41 11.00 -3.25
N ILE A 66 1.08 11.10 -3.12
CA ILE A 66 0.15 10.64 -4.16
C ILE A 66 0.40 11.38 -5.48
N ALA A 67 0.51 12.70 -5.46
CA ALA A 67 0.80 13.49 -6.66
C ALA A 67 2.14 13.10 -7.32
N LEU A 68 3.12 12.66 -6.53
CA LEU A 68 4.38 12.16 -7.05
C LEU A 68 4.24 10.81 -7.75
N ILE A 69 3.41 9.89 -7.23
CA ILE A 69 3.33 8.52 -7.72
C ILE A 69 2.37 8.32 -8.89
N VAL A 70 1.29 9.11 -9.00
CA VAL A 70 0.24 8.91 -10.04
C VAL A 70 0.79 8.91 -11.46
N LYS A 71 1.87 9.65 -11.73
CA LYS A 71 2.53 9.72 -13.03
C LYS A 71 3.17 8.41 -13.47
N PHE A 72 3.39 7.47 -12.57
CA PHE A 72 3.93 6.15 -12.90
C PHE A 72 2.87 5.13 -13.31
N MET A 73 1.57 5.41 -13.09
CA MET A 73 0.47 4.50 -13.40
C MET A 73 0.51 3.93 -14.82
N PRO A 74 0.69 4.74 -15.89
CA PRO A 74 0.68 4.21 -17.25
C PRO A 74 1.77 3.16 -17.47
N ASN A 75 2.99 3.43 -17.03
CA ASN A 75 4.09 2.48 -17.20
C ASN A 75 3.94 1.25 -16.30
N TYR A 76 3.44 1.44 -15.08
CA TYR A 76 3.23 0.36 -14.13
C TYR A 76 2.20 -0.66 -14.65
N PHE A 77 1.08 -0.20 -15.18
CA PHE A 77 0.00 -1.07 -15.63
C PHE A 77 0.14 -1.57 -17.07
N PHE A 78 0.73 -0.79 -17.97
CA PHE A 78 0.64 -1.06 -19.40
C PHE A 78 1.99 -1.18 -20.12
N ASN A 79 3.10 -0.91 -19.44
CA ASN A 79 4.43 -0.93 -20.06
C ASN A 79 5.48 -1.57 -19.12
N PRO A 80 5.31 -2.86 -18.76
CA PRO A 80 6.23 -3.52 -17.85
C PRO A 80 7.61 -3.75 -18.47
N ALA A 81 8.61 -3.89 -17.60
CA ALA A 81 9.96 -4.32 -17.95
C ALA A 81 10.41 -5.44 -17.01
N VAL A 82 11.51 -6.09 -17.33
CA VAL A 82 12.08 -7.17 -16.51
C VAL A 82 13.27 -6.64 -15.72
N TYR A 83 13.21 -6.78 -14.41
CA TYR A 83 14.31 -6.48 -13.49
C TYR A 83 14.73 -7.75 -12.76
N PRO A 84 15.98 -7.84 -12.32
CA PRO A 84 16.45 -8.96 -11.51
C PRO A 84 15.61 -9.09 -10.22
N PRO A 85 15.41 -10.32 -9.72
CA PRO A 85 14.76 -10.54 -8.45
C PRO A 85 15.54 -9.88 -7.30
N ILE A 86 14.82 -9.42 -6.29
CA ILE A 86 15.41 -8.82 -5.09
C ILE A 86 15.84 -9.97 -4.17
N PRO A 87 17.14 -10.07 -3.83
CA PRO A 87 17.61 -11.12 -2.93
C PRO A 87 17.23 -10.81 -1.48
N ARG A 88 17.06 -11.85 -0.66
CA ARG A 88 17.01 -11.69 0.80
C ARG A 88 18.32 -11.08 1.28
N ARG A 89 18.24 -10.01 2.05
CA ARG A 89 19.40 -9.39 2.69
C ARG A 89 19.37 -9.71 4.19
N ALA A 90 20.45 -10.31 4.67
CA ALA A 90 20.65 -10.66 6.08
C ALA A 90 21.82 -9.91 6.73
N ASP A 91 22.52 -9.08 5.97
CA ASP A 91 23.74 -8.39 6.38
C ASP A 91 23.66 -6.89 6.07
N SER A 92 24.47 -6.10 6.77
CA SER A 92 24.70 -4.70 6.40
C SER A 92 25.67 -4.67 5.21
N GLN A 93 25.19 -4.24 4.06
CA GLN A 93 26.01 -3.99 2.88
C GLN A 93 26.35 -2.51 2.77
N ASP A 94 27.39 -2.22 1.96
CA ASP A 94 27.71 -0.86 1.58
C ASP A 94 26.54 -0.27 0.76
N ASP A 95 25.80 0.66 1.36
CA ASP A 95 24.67 1.34 0.78
C ASP A 95 25.02 2.73 0.20
N VAL A 96 26.31 3.03 0.02
CA VAL A 96 26.78 4.32 -0.50
C VAL A 96 26.10 4.68 -1.83
N PHE A 97 25.74 3.69 -2.66
CA PHE A 97 25.02 3.92 -3.91
C PHE A 97 23.61 4.56 -3.68
N LEU A 98 22.98 4.39 -2.52
CA LEU A 98 21.69 5.02 -2.21
C LEU A 98 21.79 6.53 -2.11
N TRP A 99 22.98 7.05 -1.78
CA TRP A 99 23.25 8.48 -1.65
C TRP A 99 23.65 9.13 -2.97
N ASN A 100 24.06 8.33 -3.98
CA ASN A 100 24.43 8.77 -5.31
C ASN A 100 23.26 8.68 -6.29
N GLN A 101 22.10 9.15 -5.89
CA GLN A 101 20.90 9.14 -6.72
C GLN A 101 21.07 10.17 -7.86
N GLY A 102 20.91 9.68 -9.09
CA GLY A 102 20.93 10.54 -10.26
C GLY A 102 19.76 11.55 -10.29
N PRO A 103 19.78 12.52 -11.21
CA PRO A 103 18.76 13.54 -11.28
C PRO A 103 17.36 12.93 -11.50
N ALA A 104 16.34 13.49 -10.86
CA ALA A 104 14.93 13.08 -10.98
C ALA A 104 14.30 13.50 -12.33
N ARG A 105 15.05 13.40 -13.45
CA ARG A 105 14.58 13.69 -14.80
C ARG A 105 14.10 12.41 -15.51
N GLY A 106 13.19 12.55 -16.49
CA GLY A 106 12.70 11.43 -17.30
C GLY A 106 11.87 10.42 -16.50
N LEU A 107 11.04 10.89 -15.56
CA LEU A 107 10.20 10.04 -14.70
C LEU A 107 9.20 9.20 -15.52
N GLY A 108 8.68 9.73 -16.63
CA GLY A 108 7.78 8.99 -17.53
C GLY A 108 8.44 7.83 -18.29
N GLN A 109 9.75 7.62 -18.18
CA GLN A 109 10.48 6.51 -18.79
C GLN A 109 10.76 5.36 -17.79
N ILE A 110 10.44 5.55 -16.52
CA ILE A 110 10.66 4.52 -15.49
C ILE A 110 9.61 3.44 -15.66
N GLN A 111 10.07 2.22 -15.86
CA GLN A 111 9.25 1.01 -15.98
C GLN A 111 9.37 0.17 -14.71
N PHE A 112 8.47 -0.80 -14.56
CA PHE A 112 8.37 -1.68 -13.40
C PHE A 112 8.23 -3.13 -13.85
N ASN A 113 8.52 -4.09 -12.97
CA ASN A 113 8.17 -5.49 -13.22
C ASN A 113 6.64 -5.62 -13.43
N ASP A 114 6.26 -6.61 -14.21
CA ASP A 114 4.84 -6.96 -14.32
C ASP A 114 4.34 -7.45 -12.95
N PHE A 115 3.52 -6.61 -12.29
CA PHE A 115 2.99 -6.92 -10.97
C PHE A 115 2.16 -8.21 -10.95
N ARG A 116 1.53 -8.60 -12.08
CA ARG A 116 0.68 -9.80 -12.18
C ARG A 116 1.47 -11.06 -11.85
N LEU A 117 2.74 -11.13 -12.25
CA LEU A 117 3.62 -12.28 -11.96
C LEU A 117 3.78 -12.52 -10.45
N VAL A 118 3.76 -11.46 -9.64
CA VAL A 118 3.84 -11.59 -8.19
C VAL A 118 2.54 -12.15 -7.63
N PHE A 119 1.38 -11.64 -8.09
CA PHE A 119 0.07 -12.13 -7.65
C PHE A 119 -0.20 -13.58 -8.05
N GLU A 120 0.27 -14.03 -9.23
CA GLU A 120 0.15 -15.41 -9.71
C GLU A 120 0.88 -16.42 -8.81
N GLY A 121 1.86 -15.98 -8.03
CA GLY A 121 2.61 -16.81 -7.09
C GLY A 121 1.86 -17.15 -5.80
N PHE A 122 0.64 -16.61 -5.59
CA PHE A 122 -0.10 -16.75 -4.33
C PHE A 122 -1.54 -17.24 -4.55
N ASP A 123 -1.94 -18.23 -3.75
CA ASP A 123 -3.24 -18.91 -3.88
C ASP A 123 -4.29 -18.48 -2.85
N GLN A 124 -3.95 -17.59 -1.92
CA GLN A 124 -4.84 -17.12 -0.87
C GLN A 124 -6.11 -16.46 -1.46
N PRO A 125 -7.30 -16.77 -0.94
CA PRO A 125 -8.57 -16.30 -1.50
C PRO A 125 -8.67 -14.77 -1.62
N ASN A 126 -8.20 -14.03 -0.61
CA ASN A 126 -8.26 -12.58 -0.61
C ASN A 126 -7.19 -11.93 -1.51
N VAL A 127 -6.06 -12.61 -1.74
CA VAL A 127 -5.07 -12.18 -2.75
C VAL A 127 -5.68 -12.25 -4.15
N LYS A 128 -6.35 -13.36 -4.49
CA LYS A 128 -7.05 -13.53 -5.78
C LYS A 128 -8.16 -12.49 -5.95
N LEU A 129 -8.95 -12.27 -4.92
CA LEU A 129 -10.03 -11.29 -4.94
C LEU A 129 -9.50 -9.86 -5.13
N PHE A 130 -8.38 -9.53 -4.52
CA PHE A 130 -7.71 -8.25 -4.72
C PHE A 130 -7.17 -8.11 -6.16
N ALA A 131 -6.62 -9.17 -6.74
CA ALA A 131 -6.21 -9.19 -8.16
C ALA A 131 -7.38 -8.94 -9.12
N GLU A 132 -8.59 -9.44 -8.80
CA GLU A 132 -9.81 -9.10 -9.57
C GLU A 132 -10.14 -7.61 -9.47
N GLN A 133 -10.01 -6.98 -8.30
CA GLN A 133 -10.20 -5.53 -8.14
C GLN A 133 -9.21 -4.74 -8.99
N ILE A 134 -7.93 -5.16 -9.01
CA ILE A 134 -6.90 -4.53 -9.87
C ILE A 134 -7.27 -4.64 -11.34
N SER A 135 -7.79 -5.79 -11.79
CA SER A 135 -8.19 -5.98 -13.18
C SER A 135 -9.28 -4.99 -13.61
N VAL A 136 -10.22 -4.68 -12.71
CA VAL A 136 -11.25 -3.66 -12.98
C VAL A 136 -10.64 -2.24 -12.98
N LEU A 137 -9.67 -1.96 -12.12
CA LEU A 137 -8.95 -0.67 -12.16
C LEU A 137 -8.17 -0.51 -13.47
N GLN A 138 -7.53 -1.57 -13.97
CA GLN A 138 -6.88 -1.54 -15.29
C GLN A 138 -7.89 -1.28 -16.41
N GLU A 139 -9.06 -1.92 -16.37
CA GLU A 139 -10.15 -1.65 -17.31
C GLU A 139 -10.60 -0.20 -17.24
N PHE A 140 -10.74 0.37 -16.03
CA PHE A 140 -11.04 1.79 -15.81
C PHE A 140 -10.03 2.69 -16.52
N LEU A 141 -8.74 2.43 -16.32
CA LEU A 141 -7.66 3.23 -16.93
C LEU A 141 -7.61 3.08 -18.45
N ALA A 142 -8.03 1.94 -19.00
CA ALA A 142 -7.98 1.65 -20.44
C ALA A 142 -9.24 2.17 -21.18
N THR A 143 -10.43 2.08 -20.58
CA THR A 143 -11.72 2.31 -21.27
C THR A 143 -12.44 3.58 -20.82
N ALA A 144 -12.18 4.05 -19.61
CA ALA A 144 -12.75 5.27 -19.03
C ALA A 144 -11.64 6.21 -18.56
N THR A 145 -10.59 6.36 -19.38
CA THR A 145 -9.38 7.14 -19.09
C THR A 145 -9.74 8.55 -18.65
N PRO A 146 -9.10 9.07 -17.58
CA PRO A 146 -9.33 10.45 -17.13
C PRO A 146 -9.05 11.47 -18.24
N ASP A 147 -9.99 12.36 -18.47
CA ASP A 147 -9.88 13.43 -19.46
C ASP A 147 -8.92 14.56 -19.00
N ALA A 148 -8.72 15.55 -19.88
CA ALA A 148 -7.80 16.66 -19.61
C ALA A 148 -8.24 17.56 -18.43
N ALA A 149 -9.54 17.60 -18.07
CA ALA A 149 -10.05 18.32 -16.92
C ALA A 149 -9.79 17.52 -15.64
N GLN A 150 -10.10 16.21 -15.64
CA GLN A 150 -9.83 15.29 -14.54
C GLN A 150 -8.34 15.16 -14.23
N GLN A 151 -7.47 15.23 -15.23
CA GLN A 151 -6.01 15.23 -15.04
C GLN A 151 -5.48 16.48 -14.32
N LYS A 152 -6.31 17.52 -14.18
CA LYS A 152 -6.02 18.75 -13.42
C LYS A 152 -6.83 18.83 -12.12
N ASP A 153 -7.82 17.98 -11.96
CA ASP A 153 -8.63 17.87 -10.76
C ASP A 153 -7.86 17.11 -9.69
N VAL A 154 -7.28 17.85 -8.74
CA VAL A 154 -6.47 17.30 -7.66
C VAL A 154 -7.28 16.33 -6.80
N ASP A 155 -8.55 16.62 -6.54
CA ASP A 155 -9.41 15.77 -5.70
C ASP A 155 -9.69 14.41 -6.37
N PHE A 156 -9.94 14.41 -7.67
CA PHE A 156 -10.08 13.19 -8.46
C PHE A 156 -8.76 12.39 -8.52
N LEU A 157 -7.64 13.08 -8.81
CA LEU A 157 -6.33 12.44 -8.91
C LEU A 157 -5.86 11.83 -7.59
N LEU A 158 -6.19 12.45 -6.45
CA LEU A 158 -5.88 11.89 -5.14
C LEU A 158 -6.65 10.59 -4.89
N ALA A 159 -7.95 10.55 -5.23
CA ALA A 159 -8.74 9.34 -5.07
C ALA A 159 -8.26 8.19 -5.98
N LEU A 160 -7.95 8.50 -7.24
CA LEU A 160 -7.39 7.52 -8.18
C LEU A 160 -5.99 7.06 -7.75
N GLY A 161 -5.17 7.98 -7.28
CA GLY A 161 -3.82 7.71 -6.80
C GLY A 161 -3.79 6.84 -5.53
N GLU A 162 -4.80 6.94 -4.67
CA GLU A 162 -4.93 6.07 -3.49
C GLU A 162 -5.21 4.62 -3.90
N LEU A 163 -6.05 4.38 -4.91
CA LEU A 163 -6.25 3.04 -5.47
C LEU A 163 -4.95 2.48 -6.07
N PHE A 164 -4.22 3.29 -6.82
CA PHE A 164 -2.91 2.90 -7.36
C PHE A 164 -1.91 2.59 -6.25
N ALA A 165 -1.88 3.41 -5.20
CA ALA A 165 -1.02 3.18 -4.04
C ALA A 165 -1.30 1.82 -3.37
N LEU A 166 -2.57 1.43 -3.25
CA LEU A 166 -2.95 0.12 -2.69
C LEU A 166 -2.44 -1.04 -3.56
N VAL A 167 -2.50 -0.92 -4.89
CA VAL A 167 -1.98 -1.95 -5.81
C VAL A 167 -0.47 -2.16 -5.62
N VAL A 168 0.29 -1.06 -5.65
CA VAL A 168 1.75 -1.13 -5.50
C VAL A 168 2.14 -1.61 -4.10
N TYR A 169 1.42 -1.17 -3.07
CA TYR A 169 1.67 -1.60 -1.70
C TYR A 169 1.40 -3.10 -1.52
N ALA A 170 0.30 -3.60 -2.10
CA ALA A 170 -0.03 -5.02 -2.11
C ALA A 170 1.05 -5.86 -2.82
N GLN A 171 1.57 -5.39 -3.96
CA GLN A 171 2.69 -6.04 -4.64
C GLN A 171 3.92 -6.15 -3.72
N LEU A 172 4.31 -5.06 -3.07
CA LEU A 172 5.47 -5.06 -2.16
C LEU A 172 5.27 -6.00 -0.96
N ILE A 173 4.05 -6.13 -0.44
CA ILE A 173 3.71 -7.09 0.61
C ILE A 173 3.91 -8.53 0.11
N LEU A 174 3.42 -8.85 -1.09
CA LEU A 174 3.59 -10.18 -1.69
C LEU A 174 5.06 -10.49 -2.00
N GLU A 175 5.82 -9.54 -2.55
CA GLU A 175 7.25 -9.71 -2.78
C GLU A 175 8.00 -9.96 -1.46
N ASN A 176 7.65 -9.23 -0.41
CA ASN A 176 8.22 -9.43 0.92
C ASN A 176 7.84 -10.79 1.51
N ALA A 177 6.59 -11.22 1.37
CA ALA A 177 6.14 -12.53 1.80
C ALA A 177 6.88 -13.67 1.06
N GLY A 178 7.18 -13.49 -0.23
CA GLY A 178 7.99 -14.45 -1.00
C GLY A 178 9.46 -14.52 -0.53
N ILE A 179 10.03 -13.39 -0.09
CA ILE A 179 11.41 -13.32 0.42
C ILE A 179 11.50 -13.88 1.85
N TYR A 180 10.49 -13.67 2.67
CA TYR A 180 10.43 -14.02 4.09
C TYR A 180 9.31 -15.02 4.39
N SER A 181 9.19 -16.05 3.57
CA SER A 181 8.13 -17.08 3.67
C SER A 181 8.10 -17.82 5.01
N ASP A 182 9.23 -17.86 5.72
CA ASP A 182 9.33 -18.47 7.05
C ASP A 182 8.67 -17.60 8.15
N ASP A 183 8.62 -16.28 7.93
CA ASP A 183 8.14 -15.30 8.90
C ASP A 183 6.68 -14.88 8.63
N ILE A 184 6.23 -14.97 7.37
CA ILE A 184 4.90 -14.53 6.94
C ILE A 184 4.07 -15.72 6.50
N SER A 185 3.22 -16.21 7.40
CA SER A 185 2.34 -17.35 7.10
C SER A 185 1.29 -17.01 6.05
N GLY A 186 0.79 -18.03 5.34
CA GLY A 186 -0.31 -17.85 4.38
C GLY A 186 -1.60 -17.31 5.02
N ASP A 187 -1.88 -17.66 6.28
CA ASP A 187 -3.02 -17.14 7.04
C ASP A 187 -2.86 -15.66 7.35
N LEU A 188 -1.66 -15.25 7.79
CA LEU A 188 -1.36 -13.83 8.04
C LEU A 188 -1.48 -13.03 6.75
N LEU A 189 -0.94 -13.54 5.66
CA LEU A 189 -1.02 -12.89 4.35
C LEU A 189 -2.46 -12.72 3.88
N ASP A 190 -3.28 -13.77 3.97
CA ASP A 190 -4.70 -13.69 3.60
C ASP A 190 -5.49 -12.73 4.51
N GLN A 191 -5.12 -12.63 5.80
CA GLN A 191 -5.70 -11.66 6.72
C GLN A 191 -5.30 -10.21 6.36
N ILE A 192 -4.07 -9.97 5.94
CA ILE A 192 -3.64 -8.66 5.42
C ILE A 192 -4.47 -8.29 4.18
N PHE A 193 -4.67 -9.25 3.28
CA PHE A 193 -5.45 -9.01 2.06
C PHE A 193 -6.96 -8.88 2.32
N ASP A 194 -7.51 -9.44 3.41
CA ASP A 194 -8.86 -9.11 3.88
C ASP A 194 -9.00 -7.59 4.10
N CYS A 195 -8.05 -6.97 4.78
CA CYS A 195 -8.02 -5.51 4.99
C CYS A 195 -7.86 -4.75 3.67
N LEU A 196 -6.93 -5.16 2.82
CA LEU A 196 -6.66 -4.49 1.54
C LEU A 196 -7.86 -4.53 0.58
N VAL A 197 -8.62 -5.63 0.52
CA VAL A 197 -9.86 -5.73 -0.27
C VAL A 197 -10.89 -4.70 0.20
N ARG A 198 -11.02 -4.52 1.52
CA ARG A 198 -11.92 -3.50 2.11
C ARG A 198 -11.46 -2.09 1.79
N ASP A 199 -10.16 -1.82 1.96
CA ASP A 199 -9.58 -0.51 1.69
C ASP A 199 -9.71 -0.14 0.21
N PHE A 200 -9.50 -1.10 -0.69
CA PHE A 200 -9.69 -0.88 -2.11
C PHE A 200 -11.15 -0.58 -2.45
N SER A 201 -12.09 -1.31 -1.87
CA SER A 201 -13.53 -1.06 -2.04
C SER A 201 -13.92 0.33 -1.52
N LYS A 202 -13.37 0.74 -0.38
CA LYS A 202 -13.55 2.10 0.17
C LYS A 202 -12.97 3.17 -0.75
N GLY A 203 -11.76 2.95 -1.28
CA GLY A 203 -11.13 3.84 -2.26
C GLY A 203 -11.95 3.96 -3.55
N ALA A 204 -12.47 2.84 -4.06
CA ALA A 204 -13.33 2.82 -5.24
C ALA A 204 -14.63 3.63 -5.03
N LEU A 205 -15.24 3.50 -3.84
CA LEU A 205 -16.42 4.29 -3.48
C LEU A 205 -16.10 5.79 -3.34
N THR A 206 -14.91 6.12 -2.84
CA THR A 206 -14.43 7.50 -2.79
C THR A 206 -14.27 8.08 -4.19
N LEU A 207 -13.68 7.34 -5.12
CA LEU A 207 -13.54 7.75 -6.53
C LEU A 207 -14.91 7.88 -7.22
N TYR A 208 -15.83 6.95 -6.96
CA TYR A 208 -17.22 7.01 -7.44
C TYR A 208 -17.89 8.35 -7.09
N GLY A 209 -17.69 8.83 -5.85
CA GLY A 209 -18.33 10.03 -5.32
C GLY A 209 -17.67 11.36 -5.75
N LYS A 210 -16.61 11.34 -6.58
CA LYS A 210 -15.97 12.58 -7.03
C LYS A 210 -16.86 13.33 -8.04
N SER A 211 -16.92 14.64 -7.89
CA SER A 211 -17.80 15.49 -8.72
C SER A 211 -17.49 15.43 -10.21
N SER A 212 -16.25 15.13 -10.57
CA SER A 212 -15.79 14.98 -11.95
C SER A 212 -15.90 13.56 -12.50
N SER A 213 -16.28 12.55 -11.68
CA SER A 213 -16.43 11.17 -12.15
C SER A 213 -17.59 11.03 -13.14
N THR A 214 -17.32 10.43 -14.29
CA THR A 214 -18.34 10.15 -15.31
C THR A 214 -19.16 8.91 -14.97
N GLU A 215 -20.34 8.74 -15.59
CA GLU A 215 -21.17 7.55 -15.39
C GLU A 215 -20.43 6.25 -15.72
N ALA A 216 -19.62 6.24 -16.78
CA ALA A 216 -18.80 5.08 -17.14
C ALA A 216 -17.75 4.75 -16.07
N GLN A 217 -17.10 5.76 -15.52
CA GLN A 217 -16.15 5.63 -14.41
C GLN A 217 -16.86 5.15 -13.14
N MET A 218 -18.02 5.72 -12.82
CA MET A 218 -18.83 5.31 -11.67
C MET A 218 -19.27 3.83 -11.77
N ALA A 219 -19.69 3.38 -12.94
CA ALA A 219 -20.03 1.96 -13.16
C ALA A 219 -18.84 1.02 -12.91
N LEU A 220 -17.65 1.41 -13.33
CA LEU A 220 -16.43 0.64 -13.06
C LEU A 220 -16.04 0.68 -11.57
N CYS A 221 -16.19 1.82 -10.90
CA CYS A 221 -15.98 1.91 -9.46
C CYS A 221 -16.87 0.93 -8.68
N LEU A 222 -18.16 0.81 -9.04
CA LEU A 222 -19.05 -0.18 -8.41
C LEU A 222 -18.59 -1.62 -8.66
N ARG A 223 -18.00 -1.92 -9.81
CA ARG A 223 -17.44 -3.23 -10.11
C ARG A 223 -16.17 -3.54 -9.33
N MET A 224 -15.47 -2.54 -8.80
CA MET A 224 -14.32 -2.71 -7.90
C MET A 224 -14.74 -3.09 -6.48
N LEU A 225 -16.00 -2.89 -6.08
CA LEU A 225 -16.46 -3.22 -4.73
C LEU A 225 -16.48 -4.74 -4.52
N ARG A 226 -15.76 -5.20 -3.53
CA ARG A 226 -15.69 -6.63 -3.16
C ARG A 226 -15.82 -6.77 -1.64
N LYS A 227 -16.41 -7.90 -1.25
CA LYS A 227 -16.42 -8.36 0.11
C LYS A 227 -15.33 -9.42 0.28
N PRO A 228 -14.43 -9.30 1.25
CA PRO A 228 -13.40 -10.31 1.45
C PRO A 228 -13.99 -11.65 1.85
N THR A 229 -13.26 -12.71 1.59
CA THR A 229 -13.59 -14.05 2.05
C THR A 229 -13.29 -14.13 3.54
N VAL A 230 -14.32 -14.38 4.35
CA VAL A 230 -14.21 -14.49 5.80
C VAL A 230 -13.92 -15.93 6.20
N ASP A 231 -12.91 -16.13 7.03
CA ASP A 231 -12.55 -17.40 7.63
C ASP A 231 -12.24 -17.20 9.13
N ALA A 232 -13.14 -17.67 9.98
CA ALA A 232 -12.98 -17.57 11.45
C ALA A 232 -11.80 -18.42 11.97
N GLY A 233 -11.52 -19.56 11.33
CA GLY A 233 -10.38 -20.39 11.66
C GLY A 233 -9.04 -19.70 11.37
N ARG A 234 -8.94 -19.03 10.21
CA ARG A 234 -7.78 -18.20 9.85
C ARG A 234 -7.54 -17.10 10.90
N PHE A 235 -8.59 -16.37 11.27
CA PHE A 235 -8.47 -15.33 12.28
C PHE A 235 -7.93 -15.89 13.61
N GLY A 236 -8.43 -17.06 14.06
CA GLY A 236 -7.93 -17.72 15.27
C GLY A 236 -6.44 -18.05 15.19
N ARG A 237 -5.99 -18.63 14.06
CA ARG A 237 -4.57 -18.96 13.86
C ARG A 237 -3.67 -17.72 13.80
N VAL A 238 -4.12 -16.63 13.18
CA VAL A 238 -3.39 -15.35 13.18
C VAL A 238 -3.34 -14.76 14.58
N TRP A 239 -4.44 -14.85 15.34
CA TRP A 239 -4.49 -14.39 16.72
C TRP A 239 -3.50 -15.16 17.61
N GLU A 240 -3.37 -16.46 17.44
CA GLU A 240 -2.38 -17.29 18.15
C GLU A 240 -0.95 -16.84 17.83
N GLN A 241 -0.64 -16.51 16.56
CA GLN A 241 0.66 -15.96 16.18
C GLN A 241 0.94 -14.61 16.86
N VAL A 242 -0.06 -13.74 16.96
CA VAL A 242 0.07 -12.46 17.67
C VAL A 242 0.29 -12.68 19.17
N GLN A 243 -0.44 -13.63 19.78
CA GLN A 243 -0.27 -13.96 21.20
C GLN A 243 1.12 -14.56 21.50
N ALA A 244 1.71 -15.28 20.56
CA ALA A 244 3.08 -15.80 20.71
C ALA A 244 4.16 -14.70 20.76
N LEU A 245 3.84 -13.49 20.29
CA LEU A 245 4.71 -12.31 20.44
C LEU A 245 4.56 -11.61 21.79
N ARG A 246 3.68 -12.08 22.68
CA ARG A 246 3.57 -11.54 24.02
C ARG A 246 4.91 -11.66 24.72
N ASP A 247 5.33 -10.60 25.36
CA ASP A 247 6.62 -10.47 26.05
C ASP A 247 7.87 -10.52 25.13
N ALA A 248 7.70 -10.55 23.81
CA ALA A 248 8.82 -10.47 22.85
C ALA A 248 9.48 -9.08 22.83
N TYR A 249 8.81 -8.06 23.33
CA TYR A 249 9.31 -6.70 23.41
C TYR A 249 9.42 -6.30 24.89
N GLU A 250 10.65 -6.09 25.36
CA GLU A 250 10.88 -5.47 26.66
C GLU A 250 10.47 -4.01 26.58
N LEU A 251 9.50 -3.61 27.40
CA LEU A 251 9.21 -2.21 27.61
C LEU A 251 10.34 -1.64 28.49
N ALA A 252 11.27 -0.90 27.91
CA ALA A 252 12.17 -0.07 28.65
C ALA A 252 11.34 1.05 29.31
N TRP A 253 11.15 0.94 30.61
CA TRP A 253 10.55 1.97 31.46
C TRP A 253 11.64 2.95 31.92
#